data_29aa59f8404070b61b9e1b6890999fc8
#
_entry.id   29aa59f8404070b61b9e1b6890999fc8
#
_cell.length_a   1.000
_cell.length_b   1.000
_cell.length_c   1.000
_cell.angle_alpha   90.00
_cell.angle_beta   90.00
_cell.angle_gamma   90.00
#
_symmetry.space_group_name_H-M   'P 1'
#
loop_
_entity.id
_entity.type
_entity.pdbx_description
1 polymer ?
#
loop_
_entity_poly.entity_id
_entity_poly.type
_entity_poly.pdbx_seq_one_letter_code
_entity_poly.pdbx_strand_id
1 'polypeptide(L)'
;PDAYDRFVYPGLDLSVSSNPDHYERELVATFPQEAKAIHRYFKAVRRTTSWTAMGFVQGMVPRPAASLLRAAQRLGGRRATGTTKAYLDAHFRSPEIKAVLASQWGDYGLPPSRSAFAVHAMVVSHYLEGGWFPQGGSARIARTFEKGIEQAGGAVRVAQEVTEVLLDDDGAAAGVRVMDRRGPLSRERVYRAPSIVSAIGASNTFNHLLPASGNIGRLTGAARHTLANLGTGTSAVTVFLRLRDDPRSVGLDGGNIWVNRDLDHEHTQEHS
;
A
#
# COMPACT_ATOMS: atom_id res chain seq x y z
N PRO A 1 -1.95 17.05 16.14
CA PRO A 1 -3.18 17.73 15.69
C PRO A 1 -4.38 16.82 15.88
N ASP A 2 -5.57 17.42 16.17
CA ASP A 2 -6.81 16.66 16.33
C ASP A 2 -7.28 16.06 15.00
N ALA A 3 -6.87 16.65 13.88
CA ALA A 3 -7.03 16.12 12.54
C ALA A 3 -5.66 15.72 11.97
N TYR A 4 -5.57 14.55 11.36
CA TYR A 4 -4.34 14.03 10.74
C TYR A 4 -4.35 14.15 9.22
N ASP A 5 -5.54 14.20 8.61
CA ASP A 5 -5.77 14.38 7.17
C ASP A 5 -6.77 15.50 6.92
N ARG A 6 -6.63 16.16 5.77
CA ARG A 6 -7.58 17.13 5.23
C ARG A 6 -7.82 16.82 3.76
N PHE A 7 -9.07 16.62 3.38
CA PHE A 7 -9.49 16.35 2.00
C PHE A 7 -10.05 17.61 1.37
N VAL A 8 -9.40 18.10 0.33
CA VAL A 8 -9.77 19.31 -0.39
C VAL A 8 -10.24 18.96 -1.79
N TYR A 9 -11.47 19.31 -2.09
CA TYR A 9 -12.11 19.19 -3.40
C TYR A 9 -12.68 20.55 -3.83
N PRO A 10 -13.01 20.76 -5.12
CA PRO A 10 -13.76 21.95 -5.52
C PRO A 10 -15.09 22.07 -4.75
N GLY A 11 -15.17 23.10 -3.91
CA GLY A 11 -16.37 23.38 -3.10
C GLY A 11 -16.56 22.51 -1.85
N LEU A 12 -15.61 21.64 -1.51
CA LEU A 12 -15.67 20.81 -0.32
C LEU A 12 -14.29 20.71 0.34
N ASP A 13 -14.25 20.98 1.65
CA ASP A 13 -13.06 20.92 2.49
C ASP A 13 -13.41 20.22 3.80
N LEU A 14 -12.80 19.08 4.06
CA LEU A 14 -13.14 18.23 5.20
C LEU A 14 -11.88 17.73 5.91
N SER A 15 -11.81 17.96 7.21
CA SER A 15 -10.75 17.44 8.07
C SER A 15 -11.13 16.05 8.60
N VAL A 16 -10.14 15.17 8.72
CA VAL A 16 -10.32 13.80 9.23
C VAL A 16 -9.73 13.71 10.63
N SER A 17 -10.61 13.52 11.60
CA SER A 17 -10.22 13.37 13.00
C SER A 17 -9.58 12.01 13.27
N SER A 18 -8.59 11.98 14.17
CA SER A 18 -7.99 10.74 14.69
C SER A 18 -8.92 9.98 15.66
N ASN A 19 -10.09 10.54 15.96
CA ASN A 19 -11.14 9.88 16.76
C ASN A 19 -12.23 9.38 15.81
N PRO A 20 -12.43 8.05 15.68
CA PRO A 20 -13.38 7.47 14.72
C PRO A 20 -14.83 7.90 14.96
N ASP A 21 -15.24 8.07 16.22
CA ASP A 21 -16.62 8.51 16.54
C ASP A 21 -16.81 9.99 16.21
N HIS A 22 -15.76 10.80 16.32
CA HIS A 22 -15.80 12.20 15.91
C HIS A 22 -15.88 12.31 14.40
N TYR A 23 -15.03 11.58 13.66
CA TYR A 23 -15.05 11.56 12.20
C TYR A 23 -16.39 11.08 11.64
N GLU A 24 -16.98 10.02 12.22
CA GLU A 24 -18.32 9.55 11.82
C GLU A 24 -19.39 10.62 12.03
N ARG A 25 -19.37 11.34 13.17
CA ARG A 25 -20.30 12.45 13.43
C ARG A 25 -20.10 13.64 12.49
N GLU A 26 -18.88 14.00 12.15
CA GLU A 26 -18.59 15.07 11.19
C GLU A 26 -19.12 14.73 9.79
N LEU A 27 -18.93 13.49 9.34
CA LEU A 27 -19.51 13.02 8.08
C LEU A 27 -21.04 13.06 8.10
N VAL A 28 -21.68 12.66 9.19
CA VAL A 28 -23.15 12.74 9.34
C VAL A 28 -23.63 14.19 9.37
N ALA A 29 -22.89 15.10 10.00
CA ALA A 29 -23.22 16.52 10.02
C ALA A 29 -23.09 17.17 8.63
N THR A 30 -22.06 16.77 7.87
CA THR A 30 -21.82 17.28 6.52
C THR A 30 -22.80 16.68 5.50
N PHE A 31 -23.18 15.40 5.67
CA PHE A 31 -24.04 14.65 4.75
C PHE A 31 -25.24 14.03 5.48
N PRO A 32 -26.16 14.80 6.04
CA PRO A 32 -27.22 14.27 6.90
C PRO A 32 -28.18 13.33 6.18
N GLN A 33 -28.37 13.49 4.88
CA GLN A 33 -29.20 12.60 4.05
C GLN A 33 -28.59 11.19 3.93
N GLU A 34 -27.28 11.05 4.13
CA GLU A 34 -26.55 9.80 4.04
C GLU A 34 -26.25 9.16 5.41
N ALA A 35 -26.75 9.71 6.51
CA ALA A 35 -26.43 9.29 7.87
C ALA A 35 -26.51 7.75 8.08
N LYS A 36 -27.61 7.13 7.62
CA LYS A 36 -27.79 5.67 7.73
C LYS A 36 -26.76 4.88 6.90
N ALA A 37 -26.32 5.42 5.78
CA ALA A 37 -25.31 4.80 4.93
C ALA A 37 -23.93 4.92 5.56
N ILE A 38 -23.62 6.08 6.16
CA ILE A 38 -22.36 6.33 6.88
C ILE A 38 -22.20 5.33 8.04
N HIS A 39 -23.19 5.19 8.92
CA HIS A 39 -23.15 4.21 10.02
C HIS A 39 -22.95 2.77 9.51
N ARG A 40 -23.63 2.41 8.42
CA ARG A 40 -23.45 1.08 7.79
C ARG A 40 -22.06 0.90 7.19
N TYR A 41 -21.48 1.95 6.64
CA TYR A 41 -20.13 1.92 6.07
C TYR A 41 -19.07 1.64 7.15
N PHE A 42 -19.03 2.38 8.26
CA PHE A 42 -18.07 2.13 9.34
C PHE A 42 -18.22 0.72 9.94
N LYS A 43 -19.46 0.24 10.07
CA LYS A 43 -19.70 -1.16 10.48
C LYS A 43 -19.20 -2.17 9.44
N ALA A 44 -19.34 -1.86 8.14
CA ALA A 44 -18.83 -2.72 7.07
C ALA A 44 -17.30 -2.72 7.01
N VAL A 45 -16.66 -1.57 7.19
CA VAL A 45 -15.19 -1.44 7.30
C VAL A 45 -14.67 -2.36 8.41
N ARG A 46 -15.15 -2.19 9.64
CA ARG A 46 -14.73 -3.02 10.79
C ARG A 46 -14.92 -4.53 10.55
N ARG A 47 -16.07 -4.93 10.00
CA ARG A 47 -16.36 -6.35 9.69
C ARG A 47 -15.46 -6.91 8.60
N THR A 48 -15.22 -6.12 7.55
CA THR A 48 -14.39 -6.55 6.42
C THR A 48 -12.93 -6.66 6.83
N THR A 49 -12.43 -5.72 7.64
CA THR A 49 -11.08 -5.79 8.21
C THR A 49 -10.90 -7.04 9.09
N SER A 50 -11.85 -7.32 9.97
CA SER A 50 -11.83 -8.55 10.79
C SER A 50 -11.87 -9.82 9.92
N TRP A 51 -12.65 -9.82 8.85
CA TRP A 51 -12.70 -10.92 7.88
C TRP A 51 -11.35 -11.11 7.16
N THR A 52 -10.70 -10.01 6.76
CA THR A 52 -9.37 -10.04 6.12
C THR A 52 -8.30 -10.54 7.09
N ALA A 53 -8.31 -10.06 8.35
CA ALA A 53 -7.40 -10.51 9.40
C ALA A 53 -7.51 -12.03 9.65
N MET A 54 -8.72 -12.59 9.60
CA MET A 54 -8.94 -14.02 9.69
C MET A 54 -8.19 -14.81 8.59
N GLY A 55 -8.06 -14.23 7.39
CA GLY A 55 -7.28 -14.82 6.28
C GLY A 55 -5.79 -14.94 6.62
N PHE A 56 -5.20 -13.94 7.26
CA PHE A 56 -3.80 -13.99 7.71
C PHE A 56 -3.59 -15.03 8.81
N VAL A 57 -4.51 -15.14 9.78
CA VAL A 57 -4.44 -16.11 10.87
C VAL A 57 -4.49 -17.54 10.36
N GLN A 58 -5.18 -17.82 9.25
CA GLN A 58 -5.25 -19.18 8.67
C GLN A 58 -3.87 -19.78 8.36
N GLY A 59 -2.90 -18.94 7.97
CA GLY A 59 -1.53 -19.38 7.70
C GLY A 59 -0.71 -19.70 8.94
N MET A 60 -1.19 -19.29 10.13
CA MET A 60 -0.47 -19.39 11.39
C MET A 60 -0.99 -20.52 12.31
N VAL A 61 -2.11 -21.12 11.96
CA VAL A 61 -2.76 -22.15 12.80
C VAL A 61 -2.67 -23.53 12.17
N PRO A 62 -2.77 -24.63 12.97
CA PRO A 62 -2.77 -26.00 12.47
C PRO A 62 -3.90 -26.26 11.46
N ARG A 63 -3.67 -27.20 10.53
CA ARG A 63 -4.58 -27.51 9.41
C ARG A 63 -6.06 -27.68 9.79
N PRO A 64 -6.46 -28.37 10.88
CA PRO A 64 -7.88 -28.50 11.24
C PRO A 64 -8.54 -27.15 11.50
N ALA A 65 -7.89 -26.28 12.31
CA ALA A 65 -8.38 -24.95 12.62
C ALA A 65 -8.39 -24.03 11.38
N ALA A 66 -7.35 -24.10 10.54
CA ALA A 66 -7.30 -23.39 9.27
C ALA A 66 -8.46 -23.76 8.34
N SER A 67 -8.92 -25.00 8.34
CA SER A 67 -10.05 -25.47 7.52
C SER A 67 -11.38 -24.89 7.98
N LEU A 68 -11.61 -24.79 9.29
CA LEU A 68 -12.78 -24.14 9.88
C LEU A 68 -12.79 -22.63 9.57
N LEU A 69 -11.65 -21.97 9.71
CA LEU A 69 -11.52 -20.54 9.38
C LEU A 69 -11.78 -20.29 7.90
N ARG A 70 -11.30 -21.14 6.99
CA ARG A 70 -11.60 -21.05 5.55
C ARG A 70 -13.08 -21.20 5.25
N ALA A 71 -13.77 -22.14 5.90
CA ALA A 71 -15.20 -22.31 5.74
C ALA A 71 -15.98 -21.06 6.21
N ALA A 72 -15.65 -20.52 7.37
CA ALA A 72 -16.26 -19.29 7.90
C ALA A 72 -15.98 -18.08 6.98
N GLN A 73 -14.76 -17.98 6.43
CA GLN A 73 -14.36 -16.88 5.54
C GLN A 73 -15.13 -16.91 4.21
N ARG A 74 -15.45 -18.09 3.67
CA ARG A 74 -16.25 -18.22 2.43
C ARG A 74 -17.65 -17.61 2.57
N LEU A 75 -18.24 -17.63 3.75
CA LEU A 75 -19.59 -17.09 4.00
C LEU A 75 -19.63 -15.56 3.94
N GLY A 76 -18.52 -14.87 4.23
CA GLY A 76 -18.42 -13.39 4.23
C GLY A 76 -17.82 -12.78 2.96
N GLY A 77 -17.31 -13.60 2.04
CA GLY A 77 -16.38 -13.16 0.99
C GLY A 77 -16.95 -12.24 -0.10
N ARG A 78 -18.22 -12.39 -0.45
CA ARG A 78 -18.83 -11.64 -1.58
C ARG A 78 -18.70 -10.11 -1.45
N ARG A 79 -18.90 -9.56 -0.25
CA ARG A 79 -18.78 -8.12 0.00
C ARG A 79 -17.33 -7.67 0.00
N ALA A 80 -16.45 -8.46 0.59
CA ALA A 80 -15.03 -8.15 0.71
C ALA A 80 -14.29 -8.17 -0.64
N THR A 81 -14.72 -9.05 -1.57
CA THR A 81 -14.10 -9.22 -2.88
C THR A 81 -14.69 -8.34 -3.99
N GLY A 82 -15.83 -7.68 -3.75
CA GLY A 82 -16.37 -6.67 -4.65
C GLY A 82 -15.49 -5.42 -4.68
N THR A 83 -15.64 -4.59 -5.74
CA THR A 83 -14.85 -3.36 -5.83
C THR A 83 -15.33 -2.30 -4.84
N THR A 84 -14.43 -1.40 -4.44
CA THR A 84 -14.74 -0.24 -3.60
C THR A 84 -15.82 0.62 -4.24
N LYS A 85 -15.69 0.90 -5.56
CA LYS A 85 -16.69 1.65 -6.32
C LYS A 85 -18.07 1.00 -6.25
N ALA A 86 -18.16 -0.31 -6.51
CA ALA A 86 -19.43 -1.02 -6.48
C ALA A 86 -20.08 -0.96 -5.07
N TYR A 87 -19.29 -1.03 -4.01
CA TYR A 87 -19.81 -0.86 -2.65
C TYR A 87 -20.35 0.55 -2.42
N LEU A 88 -19.58 1.60 -2.78
CA LEU A 88 -19.98 2.98 -2.58
C LEU A 88 -21.23 3.34 -3.40
N ASP A 89 -21.31 2.94 -4.66
CA ASP A 89 -22.44 3.19 -5.54
C ASP A 89 -23.73 2.49 -5.07
N ALA A 90 -23.61 1.31 -4.47
CA ALA A 90 -24.76 0.59 -3.94
C ALA A 90 -25.32 1.20 -2.63
N HIS A 91 -24.55 2.00 -1.90
CA HIS A 91 -24.92 2.45 -0.56
C HIS A 91 -25.07 3.96 -0.42
N PHE A 92 -24.43 4.75 -1.28
CA PHE A 92 -24.42 6.22 -1.23
C PHE A 92 -24.94 6.83 -2.54
N ARG A 93 -25.64 7.94 -2.41
CA ARG A 93 -26.20 8.68 -3.54
C ARG A 93 -25.33 9.87 -3.94
N SER A 94 -24.86 10.66 -2.94
CA SER A 94 -24.05 11.84 -3.17
C SER A 94 -22.67 11.46 -3.72
N PRO A 95 -22.22 12.06 -4.84
CA PRO A 95 -20.88 11.88 -5.36
C PRO A 95 -19.81 12.43 -4.40
N GLU A 96 -20.12 13.49 -3.65
CA GLU A 96 -19.19 14.13 -2.72
C GLU A 96 -18.77 13.16 -1.61
N ILE A 97 -19.73 12.50 -0.94
CA ILE A 97 -19.37 11.56 0.11
C ILE A 97 -18.66 10.32 -0.45
N LYS A 98 -19.00 9.87 -1.65
CA LYS A 98 -18.27 8.77 -2.29
C LYS A 98 -16.82 9.14 -2.56
N ALA A 99 -16.57 10.36 -3.04
CA ALA A 99 -15.23 10.90 -3.23
C ALA A 99 -14.45 10.99 -1.90
N VAL A 100 -15.06 11.58 -0.87
CA VAL A 100 -14.46 11.70 0.47
C VAL A 100 -14.09 10.35 1.05
N LEU A 101 -14.98 9.37 1.02
CA LEU A 101 -14.71 8.03 1.57
C LEU A 101 -13.63 7.29 0.77
N ALA A 102 -13.42 7.61 -0.50
CA ALA A 102 -12.40 7.02 -1.34
C ALA A 102 -11.08 7.82 -1.38
N SER A 103 -10.98 9.00 -0.75
CA SER A 103 -9.84 9.94 -0.89
C SER A 103 -8.46 9.31 -0.69
N GLN A 104 -8.34 8.31 0.17
CA GLN A 104 -7.07 7.63 0.48
C GLN A 104 -6.73 6.47 -0.48
N TRP A 105 -7.38 6.39 -1.66
CA TRP A 105 -7.12 5.30 -2.60
C TRP A 105 -5.67 5.27 -3.10
N GLY A 106 -4.98 6.40 -3.12
CA GLY A 106 -3.56 6.51 -3.45
C GLY A 106 -2.66 5.64 -2.57
N ASP A 107 -3.04 5.39 -1.31
CA ASP A 107 -2.27 4.57 -0.37
C ASP A 107 -2.22 3.08 -0.75
N TYR A 108 -3.20 2.59 -1.51
CA TYR A 108 -3.21 1.23 -2.03
C TYR A 108 -3.04 1.16 -3.57
N GLY A 109 -2.92 2.30 -4.25
CA GLY A 109 -2.40 2.43 -5.62
C GLY A 109 -3.35 1.99 -6.74
N LEU A 110 -4.63 1.77 -6.46
CA LEU A 110 -5.65 1.44 -7.46
C LEU A 110 -6.93 2.26 -7.21
N PRO A 111 -7.55 2.85 -8.27
CA PRO A 111 -8.78 3.60 -8.11
C PRO A 111 -9.93 2.71 -7.62
N PRO A 112 -11.01 3.31 -7.12
CA PRO A 112 -12.12 2.58 -6.51
C PRO A 112 -12.76 1.48 -7.38
N SER A 113 -12.76 1.64 -8.72
CA SER A 113 -13.30 0.64 -9.66
C SER A 113 -12.43 -0.61 -9.76
N ARG A 114 -11.14 -0.52 -9.45
CA ARG A 114 -10.15 -1.60 -9.57
C ARG A 114 -9.67 -2.15 -8.24
N SER A 115 -9.96 -1.47 -7.13
CA SER A 115 -9.57 -1.90 -5.79
C SER A 115 -10.67 -2.74 -5.13
N ALA A 116 -10.28 -3.84 -4.48
CA ALA A 116 -11.20 -4.62 -3.66
C ALA A 116 -11.61 -3.84 -2.40
N PHE A 117 -12.89 -3.91 -2.03
CA PHE A 117 -13.38 -3.26 -0.81
C PHE A 117 -12.65 -3.74 0.45
N ALA A 118 -12.12 -4.97 0.46
CA ALA A 118 -11.30 -5.47 1.56
C ALA A 118 -10.02 -4.65 1.76
N VAL A 119 -9.33 -4.27 0.67
CA VAL A 119 -8.12 -3.45 0.73
C VAL A 119 -8.45 -2.04 1.21
N HIS A 120 -9.49 -1.44 0.65
CA HIS A 120 -10.01 -0.15 1.08
C HIS A 120 -10.36 -0.15 2.58
N ALA A 121 -11.12 -1.15 3.04
CA ALA A 121 -11.52 -1.26 4.46
C ALA A 121 -10.31 -1.41 5.39
N MET A 122 -9.26 -2.11 4.98
CA MET A 122 -8.02 -2.23 5.75
C MET A 122 -7.33 -0.87 5.91
N VAL A 123 -7.21 -0.10 4.82
CA VAL A 123 -6.57 1.23 4.86
C VAL A 123 -7.38 2.18 5.72
N VAL A 124 -8.70 2.27 5.50
CA VAL A 124 -9.57 3.10 6.35
C VAL A 124 -9.47 2.69 7.82
N SER A 125 -9.56 1.39 8.13
CA SER A 125 -9.46 0.90 9.50
C SER A 125 -8.10 1.20 10.14
N HIS A 126 -7.02 1.18 9.36
CA HIS A 126 -5.68 1.53 9.83
C HIS A 126 -5.60 2.99 10.29
N TYR A 127 -6.26 3.90 9.58
CA TYR A 127 -6.24 5.32 9.87
C TYR A 127 -7.34 5.81 10.83
N LEU A 128 -8.28 4.96 11.26
CA LEU A 128 -9.33 5.37 12.20
C LEU A 128 -8.81 5.90 13.55
N GLU A 129 -7.60 5.48 13.93
CA GLU A 129 -6.93 5.95 15.15
C GLU A 129 -5.83 6.99 14.85
N GLY A 130 -5.87 7.58 13.66
CA GLY A 130 -4.94 8.61 13.20
C GLY A 130 -3.70 8.08 12.48
N GLY A 131 -2.93 9.02 11.91
CA GLY A 131 -1.65 8.76 11.28
C GLY A 131 -0.48 9.01 12.23
N TRP A 132 0.54 8.15 12.20
CA TRP A 132 1.73 8.26 13.04
C TRP A 132 2.99 8.37 12.20
N PHE A 133 3.86 9.27 12.56
CA PHE A 133 5.13 9.47 11.88
C PHE A 133 6.31 9.33 12.87
N PRO A 134 7.39 8.62 12.52
CA PRO A 134 8.51 8.41 13.43
C PRO A 134 9.22 9.72 13.76
N GLN A 135 9.41 10.01 15.04
CA GLN A 135 10.18 11.16 15.48
C GLN A 135 11.60 11.10 14.88
N GLY A 136 12.02 12.17 14.21
CA GLY A 136 13.30 12.25 13.51
C GLY A 136 13.27 11.71 12.08
N GLY A 137 12.07 11.51 11.51
CA GLY A 137 11.83 11.18 10.11
C GLY A 137 11.89 9.69 9.78
N SER A 138 11.41 9.32 8.60
CA SER A 138 11.31 7.93 8.13
C SER A 138 12.66 7.18 8.08
N ALA A 139 13.77 7.89 7.89
CA ALA A 139 15.10 7.31 7.92
C ALA A 139 15.46 6.63 9.28
N ARG A 140 14.75 6.99 10.37
CA ARG A 140 14.93 6.32 11.68
C ARG A 140 14.54 4.85 11.62
N ILE A 141 13.54 4.50 10.85
CA ILE A 141 13.10 3.11 10.65
C ILE A 141 14.25 2.30 10.06
N ALA A 142 14.83 2.77 8.95
CA ALA A 142 15.96 2.10 8.29
C ALA A 142 17.17 1.94 9.24
N ARG A 143 17.55 3.00 9.96
CA ARG A 143 18.67 2.97 10.93
C ARG A 143 18.44 2.00 12.09
N THR A 144 17.20 1.78 12.49
CA THR A 144 16.89 0.81 13.54
C THR A 144 17.15 -0.63 13.07
N PHE A 145 16.73 -0.94 11.83
CA PHE A 145 17.03 -2.24 11.23
C PHE A 145 18.52 -2.44 10.93
N GLU A 146 19.22 -1.41 10.45
CA GLU A 146 20.66 -1.43 10.17
C GLU A 146 21.45 -1.90 11.38
N LYS A 147 21.19 -1.32 12.56
CA LYS A 147 21.82 -1.73 13.82
C LYS A 147 21.59 -3.21 14.15
N GLY A 148 20.37 -3.71 13.98
CA GLY A 148 20.04 -5.11 14.22
C GLY A 148 20.75 -6.06 13.25
N ILE A 149 20.85 -5.68 11.98
CA ILE A 149 21.57 -6.43 10.94
C ILE A 149 23.08 -6.51 11.29
N GLU A 150 23.69 -5.39 11.65
CA GLU A 150 25.11 -5.34 12.03
C GLU A 150 25.40 -6.14 13.28
N GLN A 151 24.56 -6.06 14.31
CA GLN A 151 24.67 -6.87 15.53
C GLN A 151 24.56 -8.37 15.26
N ALA A 152 23.83 -8.76 14.23
CA ALA A 152 23.73 -10.14 13.77
C ALA A 152 24.89 -10.57 12.83
N GLY A 153 25.90 -9.72 12.64
CA GLY A 153 27.05 -10.00 11.76
C GLY A 153 26.77 -9.74 10.27
N GLY A 154 25.63 -9.13 9.94
CA GLY A 154 25.28 -8.74 8.59
C GLY A 154 25.82 -7.37 8.19
N ALA A 155 25.47 -6.91 6.98
CA ALA A 155 25.85 -5.58 6.49
C ALA A 155 24.75 -4.99 5.60
N VAL A 156 24.55 -3.67 5.72
CA VAL A 156 23.73 -2.89 4.77
C VAL A 156 24.66 -2.21 3.77
N ARG A 157 24.37 -2.38 2.49
CA ARG A 157 25.17 -1.82 1.39
C ARG A 157 24.31 -0.95 0.52
N VAL A 158 24.70 0.31 0.35
CA VAL A 158 24.05 1.30 -0.49
C VAL A 158 24.87 1.61 -1.74
N ALA A 159 24.27 2.30 -2.72
CA ALA A 159 24.88 2.60 -4.00
C ALA A 159 25.38 1.33 -4.75
N GLN A 160 24.67 0.24 -4.57
CA GLN A 160 24.92 -1.03 -5.25
C GLN A 160 23.66 -1.48 -5.98
N GLU A 161 23.75 -1.55 -7.28
CA GLU A 161 22.66 -2.00 -8.16
C GLU A 161 22.79 -3.49 -8.41
N VAL A 162 21.82 -4.29 -8.00
CA VAL A 162 21.75 -5.71 -8.35
C VAL A 162 21.31 -5.82 -9.82
N THR A 163 22.11 -6.44 -10.64
CA THR A 163 21.87 -6.58 -12.08
C THR A 163 21.43 -7.98 -12.48
N GLU A 164 21.70 -9.00 -11.65
CA GLU A 164 21.39 -10.39 -11.94
C GLU A 164 21.31 -11.22 -10.67
N VAL A 165 20.38 -12.17 -10.62
CA VAL A 165 20.39 -13.29 -9.66
C VAL A 165 21.17 -14.44 -10.30
N LEU A 166 22.28 -14.83 -9.65
CA LEU A 166 23.13 -15.93 -10.09
C LEU A 166 22.49 -17.26 -9.68
N LEU A 167 22.54 -18.21 -10.58
CA LEU A 167 22.04 -19.57 -10.37
C LEU A 167 23.22 -20.54 -10.29
N ASP A 168 23.04 -21.63 -9.59
CA ASP A 168 23.93 -22.79 -9.64
C ASP A 168 23.60 -23.75 -10.80
N ASP A 169 24.33 -24.84 -10.89
CA ASP A 169 24.18 -25.83 -11.97
C ASP A 169 22.81 -26.53 -11.94
N ASP A 170 22.17 -26.59 -10.76
CA ASP A 170 20.82 -27.15 -10.57
C ASP A 170 19.71 -26.11 -10.84
N GLY A 171 20.08 -24.85 -11.06
CA GLY A 171 19.16 -23.74 -11.32
C GLY A 171 18.61 -23.11 -10.05
N ALA A 172 19.18 -23.39 -8.86
CA ALA A 172 18.82 -22.72 -7.62
C ALA A 172 19.56 -21.37 -7.49
N ALA A 173 18.96 -20.42 -6.76
CA ALA A 173 19.58 -19.13 -6.52
C ALA A 173 20.84 -19.30 -5.64
N ALA A 174 21.98 -18.80 -6.11
CA ALA A 174 23.28 -18.98 -5.47
C ALA A 174 24.00 -17.65 -5.14
N GLY A 175 23.43 -16.53 -5.51
CA GLY A 175 24.04 -15.23 -5.28
C GLY A 175 23.44 -14.13 -6.14
N VAL A 176 24.09 -12.97 -6.11
CA VAL A 176 23.73 -11.84 -6.96
C VAL A 176 24.97 -11.20 -7.58
N ARG A 177 24.82 -10.72 -8.80
CA ARG A 177 25.76 -9.82 -9.47
C ARG A 177 25.35 -8.40 -9.18
N VAL A 178 26.29 -7.55 -8.85
CA VAL A 178 26.04 -6.19 -8.40
C VAL A 178 26.99 -5.23 -9.09
N MET A 179 26.48 -4.11 -9.54
CA MET A 179 27.26 -2.97 -10.00
C MET A 179 27.45 -1.98 -8.83
N ASP A 180 28.67 -1.89 -8.32
CA ASP A 180 29.05 -0.95 -7.27
C ASP A 180 29.26 0.44 -7.92
N ARG A 181 28.39 1.38 -7.56
CA ARG A 181 28.39 2.74 -8.12
C ARG A 181 29.06 3.78 -7.20
N ARG A 182 29.80 3.32 -6.19
CA ARG A 182 30.56 4.18 -5.29
C ARG A 182 31.89 4.55 -5.94
N GLY A 183 32.00 5.75 -6.42
CA GLY A 183 33.20 6.28 -7.05
C GLY A 183 33.04 6.56 -8.56
N PRO A 184 34.06 7.11 -9.23
CA PRO A 184 33.99 7.54 -10.61
C PRO A 184 33.87 6.39 -11.64
N LEU A 185 34.26 5.18 -11.26
CA LEU A 185 34.18 3.98 -12.11
C LEU A 185 33.31 2.95 -11.43
N SER A 186 32.26 2.52 -12.11
CA SER A 186 31.44 1.38 -11.68
C SER A 186 32.27 0.09 -11.68
N ARG A 187 32.12 -0.72 -10.63
CA ARG A 187 32.83 -2.02 -10.50
C ARG A 187 31.81 -3.12 -10.29
N GLU A 188 32.01 -4.22 -11.01
CA GLU A 188 31.24 -5.43 -10.79
C GLU A 188 31.70 -6.14 -9.51
N ARG A 189 30.72 -6.64 -8.75
CA ARG A 189 30.94 -7.50 -7.57
C ARG A 189 29.95 -8.66 -7.60
N VAL A 190 30.34 -9.76 -6.99
CA VAL A 190 29.49 -10.91 -6.77
C VAL A 190 29.37 -11.18 -5.28
N TYR A 191 28.13 -11.35 -4.83
CA TYR A 191 27.82 -11.82 -3.49
C TYR A 191 27.17 -13.19 -3.58
N ARG A 192 27.69 -14.18 -2.83
CA ARG A 192 27.15 -15.53 -2.77
C ARG A 192 26.34 -15.72 -1.50
N ALA A 193 25.17 -16.36 -1.63
CA ALA A 193 24.31 -16.72 -0.51
C ALA A 193 23.44 -17.92 -0.88
N PRO A 194 23.10 -18.79 0.07
CA PRO A 194 22.22 -19.95 -0.16
C PRO A 194 20.74 -19.56 -0.33
N SER A 195 20.37 -18.33 -0.01
CA SER A 195 19.00 -17.82 -0.17
C SER A 195 19.03 -16.36 -0.56
N ILE A 196 18.18 -15.98 -1.51
CA ILE A 196 18.04 -14.62 -1.99
C ILE A 196 16.59 -14.17 -1.77
N VAL A 197 16.41 -13.03 -1.10
CA VAL A 197 15.11 -12.37 -0.94
C VAL A 197 15.09 -11.11 -1.81
N SER A 198 14.20 -11.07 -2.79
CA SER A 198 14.02 -9.90 -3.65
C SER A 198 12.82 -9.09 -3.21
N ALA A 199 13.04 -7.82 -2.86
CA ALA A 199 12.02 -6.86 -2.44
C ALA A 199 11.87 -5.67 -3.42
N ILE A 200 12.39 -5.80 -4.66
CA ILE A 200 12.34 -4.74 -5.68
C ILE A 200 11.08 -4.78 -6.57
N GLY A 201 10.11 -5.58 -6.19
CA GLY A 201 8.89 -5.82 -6.96
C GLY A 201 9.00 -7.02 -7.91
N ALA A 202 7.87 -7.68 -8.13
CA ALA A 202 7.81 -8.91 -8.92
C ALA A 202 8.23 -8.67 -10.38
N SER A 203 7.79 -7.57 -11.00
CA SER A 203 8.14 -7.25 -12.39
C SER A 203 9.65 -7.12 -12.56
N ASN A 204 10.32 -6.34 -11.72
CA ASN A 204 11.76 -6.19 -11.78
C ASN A 204 12.49 -7.51 -11.53
N THR A 205 12.06 -8.27 -10.55
CA THR A 205 12.66 -9.57 -10.22
C THR A 205 12.56 -10.55 -11.39
N PHE A 206 11.35 -10.78 -11.88
CA PHE A 206 11.13 -11.78 -12.90
C PHE A 206 11.58 -11.34 -14.31
N ASN A 207 11.44 -10.08 -14.67
CA ASN A 207 11.73 -9.61 -16.03
C ASN A 207 13.15 -9.12 -16.21
N HIS A 208 13.85 -8.69 -15.14
CA HIS A 208 15.18 -8.09 -15.26
C HIS A 208 16.30 -8.88 -14.56
N LEU A 209 16.01 -9.50 -13.40
CA LEU A 209 17.06 -10.18 -12.64
C LEU A 209 17.19 -11.67 -12.93
N LEU A 210 16.16 -12.32 -13.47
CA LEU A 210 16.15 -13.75 -13.77
C LEU A 210 16.20 -14.00 -15.27
N PRO A 211 16.87 -15.10 -15.73
CA PRO A 211 16.88 -15.47 -17.15
C PRO A 211 15.47 -15.67 -17.72
N ALA A 212 15.25 -15.16 -18.94
CA ALA A 212 13.98 -15.32 -19.64
C ALA A 212 13.86 -16.66 -20.39
N SER A 213 14.94 -17.39 -20.55
CA SER A 213 15.03 -18.64 -21.31
C SER A 213 15.48 -19.82 -20.44
N GLY A 214 15.54 -21.00 -21.04
CA GLY A 214 15.95 -22.22 -20.35
C GLY A 214 14.95 -22.72 -19.32
N ASN A 215 15.43 -23.44 -18.33
CA ASN A 215 14.59 -24.04 -17.28
C ASN A 215 13.90 -22.96 -16.43
N ILE A 216 14.65 -21.92 -16.04
CA ILE A 216 14.11 -20.82 -15.22
C ILE A 216 13.07 -20.02 -16.00
N GLY A 217 13.29 -19.74 -17.29
CA GLY A 217 12.30 -19.10 -18.15
C GLY A 217 10.97 -19.88 -18.17
N ARG A 218 11.01 -21.20 -18.22
CA ARG A 218 9.81 -22.06 -18.15
C ARG A 218 9.16 -22.00 -16.77
N LEU A 219 9.91 -22.12 -15.68
CA LEU A 219 9.39 -22.06 -14.30
C LEU A 219 8.75 -20.71 -13.97
N THR A 220 9.30 -19.61 -14.48
CA THR A 220 8.83 -18.24 -14.23
C THR A 220 7.80 -17.75 -15.27
N GLY A 221 7.54 -18.52 -16.32
CA GLY A 221 6.67 -18.12 -17.44
C GLY A 221 5.26 -17.75 -17.01
N ALA A 222 4.65 -18.53 -16.12
CA ALA A 222 3.32 -18.22 -15.59
C ALA A 222 3.28 -16.90 -14.78
N ALA A 223 4.31 -16.64 -13.97
CA ALA A 223 4.44 -15.39 -13.22
C ALA A 223 4.61 -14.19 -14.16
N ARG A 224 5.47 -14.30 -15.17
CA ARG A 224 5.68 -13.24 -16.19
C ARG A 224 4.39 -12.94 -16.97
N HIS A 225 3.67 -13.99 -17.40
CA HIS A 225 2.39 -13.84 -18.07
C HIS A 225 1.35 -13.14 -17.19
N THR A 226 1.27 -13.53 -15.92
CA THR A 226 0.37 -12.87 -14.96
C THR A 226 0.73 -11.40 -14.80
N LEU A 227 2.01 -11.06 -14.63
CA LEU A 227 2.49 -9.68 -14.48
C LEU A 227 2.18 -8.84 -15.72
N ALA A 228 2.36 -9.40 -16.93
CA ALA A 228 2.05 -8.72 -18.18
C ALA A 228 0.54 -8.36 -18.29
N ASN A 229 -0.35 -9.22 -17.76
CA ASN A 229 -1.80 -9.01 -17.79
C ASN A 229 -2.33 -8.12 -16.65
N LEU A 230 -1.59 -7.97 -15.54
CA LEU A 230 -2.00 -7.10 -14.45
C LEU A 230 -1.85 -5.60 -14.77
N GLY A 231 -0.99 -5.27 -15.71
CA GLY A 231 -0.64 -3.89 -16.03
C GLY A 231 0.19 -3.22 -14.92
N THR A 232 0.46 -1.94 -15.10
CA THR A 232 1.17 -1.11 -14.11
C THR A 232 0.18 -0.52 -13.11
N GLY A 233 0.61 -0.41 -11.85
CA GLY A 233 -0.11 0.35 -10.83
C GLY A 233 0.16 1.85 -10.95
N THR A 234 -0.52 2.64 -10.14
CA THR A 234 -0.28 4.08 -10.01
C THR A 234 1.12 4.31 -9.42
N SER A 235 1.82 5.32 -9.92
CA SER A 235 3.10 5.79 -9.40
C SER A 235 2.96 7.18 -8.79
N ALA A 236 3.94 7.61 -8.01
CA ALA A 236 3.98 8.93 -7.41
C ALA A 236 5.30 9.65 -7.70
N VAL A 237 5.22 10.95 -7.96
CA VAL A 237 6.38 11.83 -7.97
C VAL A 237 6.45 12.52 -6.62
N THR A 238 7.56 12.35 -5.89
CA THR A 238 7.77 12.96 -4.59
C THR A 238 8.71 14.15 -4.70
N VAL A 239 8.28 15.32 -4.19
CA VAL A 239 9.08 16.52 -4.13
C VAL A 239 9.33 16.86 -2.67
N PHE A 240 10.60 16.91 -2.26
CA PHE A 240 11.00 17.30 -0.91
C PHE A 240 11.32 18.80 -0.87
N LEU A 241 10.57 19.56 -0.08
CA LEU A 241 10.74 21.01 0.06
C LEU A 241 11.26 21.33 1.47
N ARG A 242 12.28 22.15 1.54
CA ARG A 242 12.73 22.78 2.79
C ARG A 242 12.23 24.22 2.81
N LEU A 243 11.39 24.53 3.77
CA LEU A 243 10.94 25.91 3.98
C LEU A 243 12.01 26.72 4.74
N ARG A 244 12.05 28.03 4.48
CA ARG A 244 12.94 28.96 5.18
C ARG A 244 12.42 29.29 6.57
N ASP A 245 11.10 29.49 6.66
CA ASP A 245 10.39 29.88 7.87
C ASP A 245 9.62 28.70 8.49
N ASP A 246 9.06 28.88 9.68
CA ASP A 246 8.23 27.88 10.33
C ASP A 246 7.02 27.54 9.44
N PRO A 247 6.80 26.25 9.09
CA PRO A 247 5.65 25.83 8.29
C PRO A 247 4.29 26.31 8.82
N ARG A 248 4.16 26.50 10.13
CA ARG A 248 2.94 27.00 10.77
C ARG A 248 2.60 28.43 10.34
N SER A 249 3.60 29.24 10.00
CA SER A 249 3.37 30.61 9.51
C SER A 249 2.61 30.68 8.19
N VAL A 250 2.59 29.57 7.44
CA VAL A 250 1.85 29.42 6.19
C VAL A 250 0.68 28.42 6.31
N GLY A 251 0.25 28.13 7.55
CA GLY A 251 -0.92 27.29 7.81
C GLY A 251 -0.68 25.78 7.72
N LEU A 252 0.58 25.31 7.72
CA LEU A 252 0.92 23.90 7.74
C LEU A 252 1.14 23.44 9.19
N ASP A 253 0.23 22.64 9.72
CA ASP A 253 0.22 22.17 11.11
C ASP A 253 0.84 20.79 11.32
N GLY A 254 1.27 20.14 10.23
CA GLY A 254 1.85 18.80 10.23
C GLY A 254 0.85 17.69 9.88
N GLY A 255 -0.42 18.01 9.60
CA GLY A 255 -1.38 17.09 9.00
C GLY A 255 -1.14 16.91 7.51
N ASN A 256 -1.59 15.79 6.94
CA ASN A 256 -1.57 15.59 5.49
C ASN A 256 -2.68 16.41 4.82
N ILE A 257 -2.42 16.89 3.61
CA ILE A 257 -3.42 17.59 2.80
C ILE A 257 -3.55 16.86 1.46
N TRP A 258 -4.73 16.32 1.20
CA TRP A 258 -5.08 15.64 -0.04
C TRP A 258 -5.86 16.58 -0.94
N VAL A 259 -5.21 17.11 -1.96
CA VAL A 259 -5.84 18.03 -2.90
C VAL A 259 -6.28 17.25 -4.12
N ASN A 260 -7.58 17.21 -4.37
CA ASN A 260 -8.19 16.51 -5.47
C ASN A 260 -8.74 17.49 -6.50
N ARG A 261 -8.52 17.21 -7.78
CA ARG A 261 -8.94 18.04 -8.89
C ARG A 261 -10.48 18.07 -9.05
N ASP A 262 -11.10 16.92 -8.84
CA ASP A 262 -12.53 16.69 -8.97
C ASP A 262 -12.99 15.55 -8.04
N LEU A 263 -14.26 15.20 -8.12
CA LEU A 263 -14.87 14.14 -7.31
C LEU A 263 -14.69 12.74 -7.91
N ASP A 264 -14.17 12.63 -9.14
CA ASP A 264 -14.00 11.36 -9.84
C ASP A 264 -12.55 10.86 -9.79
N HIS A 265 -12.28 9.95 -8.88
CA HIS A 265 -10.96 9.34 -8.73
C HIS A 265 -10.53 8.45 -9.90
N GLU A 266 -11.43 8.09 -10.80
CA GLU A 266 -11.09 7.27 -11.98
C GLU A 266 -10.32 8.10 -13.02
N HIS A 267 -10.67 9.37 -13.20
CA HIS A 267 -10.00 10.29 -14.14
C HIS A 267 -8.54 10.55 -13.81
N THR A 268 -8.15 10.46 -12.54
CA THR A 268 -6.77 10.70 -12.12
C THR A 268 -5.82 9.64 -12.70
N GLN A 269 -6.31 8.44 -13.02
CA GLN A 269 -5.49 7.37 -13.59
C GLN A 269 -5.39 7.44 -15.12
N GLU A 270 -6.36 8.02 -15.81
CA GLU A 270 -6.37 8.11 -17.28
C GLU A 270 -5.36 9.14 -17.82
N HIS A 271 -4.90 10.05 -16.98
CA HIS A 271 -4.01 11.16 -17.32
C HIS A 271 -2.63 11.10 -16.63
N SER A 272 -2.29 10.01 -15.95
CA SER A 272 -0.99 9.70 -15.36
C SER A 272 -0.28 8.60 -16.17
#